data_6ec025b16f8e94c561ba59f1aca00db5
#
_entry.id   6ec025b16f8e94c561ba59f1aca00db5
#
_cell.length_a   1.000
_cell.length_b   1.000
_cell.length_c   1.000
_cell.angle_alpha   90.00
_cell.angle_beta   90.00
_cell.angle_gamma   90.00
#
_symmetry.space_group_name_H-M   'P 1'
#
loop_
_entity.id
_entity.type
_entity.pdbx_description
1 polymer ?
#
loop_
_entity_poly.entity_id
_entity_poly.type
_entity_poly.pdbx_seq_one_letter_code
_entity_poly.pdbx_strand_id
1 'polypeptide(L)' 'MGVKDAVVRRFQGICKERNMHLNELATCSGLTPSTVYSMVDARKREISITTIKKLCDGLNMSLGEFFSSPEFDELEQEIC' A
#
# COMPACT_ATOMS: atom_id res chain seq x y z
N MET A 1 5.51 9.52 -11.26
CA MET A 1 4.89 8.82 -10.12
C MET A 1 5.98 8.28 -9.21
N GLY A 2 5.89 8.57 -7.91
CA GLY A 2 6.86 8.06 -6.96
C GLY A 2 6.49 6.68 -6.43
N VAL A 3 7.41 6.06 -5.68
CA VAL A 3 7.19 4.72 -5.14
C VAL A 3 6.00 4.68 -4.18
N LYS A 4 5.79 5.73 -3.39
CA LYS A 4 4.65 5.78 -2.47
C LYS A 4 3.32 5.76 -3.25
N ASP A 5 3.24 6.46 -4.36
CA ASP A 5 2.04 6.47 -5.20
C ASP A 5 1.76 5.07 -5.75
N ALA A 6 2.79 4.36 -6.18
CA ALA A 6 2.65 3.00 -6.68
C ALA A 6 2.15 2.06 -5.58
N VAL A 7 2.66 2.21 -4.35
CA VAL A 7 2.21 1.43 -3.19
C VAL A 7 0.72 1.66 -2.93
N VAL A 8 0.29 2.93 -2.92
CA VAL A 8 -1.12 3.28 -2.69
C VAL A 8 -2.00 2.68 -3.78
N ARG A 9 -1.61 2.80 -5.04
CA ARG A 9 -2.37 2.23 -6.15
C ARG A 9 -2.49 0.72 -6.05
N ARG A 10 -1.40 0.06 -5.64
CA ARG A 10 -1.41 -1.39 -5.47
C ARG A 10 -2.42 -1.81 -4.40
N PHE A 11 -2.41 -1.14 -3.23
CA PHE A 11 -3.38 -1.43 -2.17
C PHE A 11 -4.81 -1.15 -2.61
N GLN A 12 -5.03 -0.03 -3.30
CA GLN A 12 -6.36 0.31 -3.80
C GLN A 12 -6.87 -0.73 -4.79
N GLY A 13 -6.00 -1.22 -5.67
CA GLY A 13 -6.34 -2.25 -6.64
C GLY A 13 -6.71 -3.56 -5.96
N ILE A 14 -5.94 -3.97 -4.96
CA ILE A 14 -6.22 -5.20 -4.20
C ILE A 14 -7.55 -5.09 -3.46
N CYS A 15 -7.79 -3.95 -2.81
CA CYS A 15 -9.05 -3.73 -2.11
C CYS A 15 -10.23 -3.80 -3.08
N LYS A 16 -10.09 -3.21 -4.26
CA LYS A 16 -11.13 -3.24 -5.28
C LYS A 16 -11.41 -4.67 -5.74
N GLU A 17 -10.35 -5.45 -6.00
CA GLU A 17 -10.50 -6.85 -6.41
C GLU A 17 -11.18 -7.69 -5.36
N ARG A 18 -10.90 -7.42 -4.08
CA ARG A 18 -11.45 -8.17 -2.95
C ARG A 18 -12.75 -7.59 -2.42
N ASN A 19 -13.24 -6.52 -3.04
CA ASN A 19 -14.47 -5.84 -2.64
C ASN A 19 -14.42 -5.42 -1.16
N MET A 20 -13.29 -4.85 -0.72
CA MET A 20 -13.13 -4.39 0.66
C MET A 20 -12.83 -2.89 0.71
N HIS A 21 -13.26 -2.27 1.80
CA HIS A 21 -13.04 -0.85 2.04
C HIS A 21 -11.73 -0.64 2.81
N LEU A 22 -11.20 0.59 2.76
CA LEU A 22 -9.98 0.93 3.49
C LEU A 22 -10.10 0.70 4.99
N ASN A 23 -11.29 0.95 5.56
CA ASN A 23 -11.53 0.68 6.99
C ASN A 23 -11.36 -0.80 7.32
N GLU A 24 -11.83 -1.68 6.44
CA GLU A 24 -11.68 -3.12 6.61
C GLU A 24 -10.22 -3.52 6.54
N LEU A 25 -9.47 -2.92 5.62
CA LEU A 25 -8.04 -3.17 5.49
C LEU A 25 -7.32 -2.76 6.78
N ALA A 26 -7.64 -1.60 7.34
CA ALA A 26 -7.06 -1.15 8.59
C ALA A 26 -7.33 -2.13 9.72
N THR A 27 -8.59 -2.57 9.86
CA THR A 27 -8.99 -3.52 10.90
C THR A 27 -8.22 -4.84 10.78
N CYS A 28 -8.15 -5.39 9.56
CA CYS A 28 -7.43 -6.66 9.32
C CYS A 28 -5.94 -6.55 9.57
N SER A 29 -5.39 -5.36 9.47
CA SER A 29 -3.95 -5.12 9.60
C SER A 29 -3.54 -4.66 10.99
N GLY A 30 -4.48 -4.53 11.92
CA GLY A 30 -4.19 -4.04 13.26
C GLY A 30 -3.81 -2.56 13.31
N LEU A 31 -4.24 -1.80 12.31
CA LEU A 31 -3.98 -0.36 12.21
C LEU A 31 -5.26 0.43 12.45
N THR A 32 -5.12 1.70 12.82
CA THR A 32 -6.28 2.58 12.94
C THR A 32 -6.69 3.07 11.55
N PRO A 33 -7.97 3.38 11.32
CA PRO A 33 -8.39 3.97 10.05
C PRO A 33 -7.63 5.23 9.68
N SER A 34 -7.30 6.08 10.67
CA SER A 34 -6.54 7.30 10.39
C SER A 34 -5.16 7.02 9.82
N THR A 35 -4.52 5.92 10.22
CA THR A 35 -3.24 5.52 9.65
C THR A 35 -3.37 5.18 8.16
N VAL A 36 -4.42 4.45 7.79
CA VAL A 36 -4.67 4.07 6.40
C VAL A 36 -5.05 5.29 5.56
N TYR A 37 -5.91 6.17 6.08
CA TYR A 37 -6.25 7.40 5.38
C TYR A 37 -5.04 8.32 5.21
N SER A 38 -4.14 8.35 6.21
CA SER A 38 -2.89 9.07 6.11
C SER A 38 -2.01 8.52 4.99
N MET A 39 -2.01 7.19 4.82
CA MET A 39 -1.26 6.54 3.76
C MET A 39 -1.69 7.03 2.37
N VAL A 40 -2.98 7.20 2.15
CA VAL A 40 -3.49 7.62 0.83
C VAL A 40 -3.44 9.14 0.62
N ASP A 41 -3.01 9.91 1.62
CA ASP A 41 -2.90 11.36 1.52
C ASP A 41 -1.77 11.74 0.56
N ALA A 42 -2.13 12.38 -0.56
CA ALA A 42 -1.18 12.74 -1.60
C ALA A 42 -0.12 13.74 -1.15
N ARG A 43 -0.35 14.44 -0.03
CA ARG A 43 0.63 15.39 0.53
C ARG A 43 1.79 14.69 1.23
N LYS A 44 1.61 13.43 1.61
CA LYS A 44 2.65 12.63 2.26
C LYS A 44 3.38 11.82 1.20
N ARG A 45 4.70 11.92 1.19
CA ARG A 45 5.52 11.32 0.14
C ARG A 45 6.15 10.00 0.52
N GLU A 46 6.08 9.64 1.78
CA GLU A 46 6.73 8.43 2.28
C GLU A 46 5.74 7.52 2.99
N ILE A 47 6.06 6.25 2.97
CA ILE A 47 5.33 5.23 3.72
C ILE A 47 6.36 4.27 4.31
N SER A 48 6.16 3.90 5.56
CA SER A 48 7.06 2.99 6.25
C SER A 48 6.93 1.57 5.71
N ILE A 49 8.05 0.88 5.54
CA ILE A 49 8.03 -0.53 5.11
C ILE A 49 7.32 -1.41 6.14
N THR A 50 7.41 -1.04 7.43
CA THR A 50 6.71 -1.75 8.48
C THR A 50 5.20 -1.63 8.31
N THR A 51 4.71 -0.46 7.94
CA THR A 51 3.29 -0.26 7.63
C THR A 51 2.87 -1.12 6.45
N ILE A 52 3.68 -1.16 5.40
CA ILE A 52 3.41 -2.02 4.24
C ILE A 52 3.33 -3.48 4.66
N LYS A 53 4.26 -3.93 5.52
CA LYS A 53 4.25 -5.31 6.00
C LYS A 53 2.97 -5.64 6.76
N LYS A 54 2.53 -4.74 7.64
CA LYS A 54 1.28 -4.94 8.40
C LYS A 54 0.07 -5.05 7.48
N LEU A 55 0.02 -4.20 6.46
CA LEU A 55 -1.07 -4.23 5.49
C LEU A 55 -1.04 -5.53 4.67
N CYS A 56 0.14 -5.97 4.27
CA CYS A 56 0.27 -7.25 3.56
C CYS A 56 -0.15 -8.42 4.44
N ASP A 57 0.22 -8.40 5.72
CA ASP A 57 -0.22 -9.44 6.66
C ASP A 57 -1.74 -9.46 6.78
N GLY A 58 -2.37 -8.30 6.84
CA GLY A 58 -3.82 -8.20 6.87
C GLY A 58 -4.49 -8.73 5.61
N LEU A 59 -3.80 -8.65 4.48
CA LEU A 59 -4.28 -9.17 3.20
C LEU A 59 -3.86 -10.61 2.96
N ASN A 60 -3.12 -11.18 3.88
CA ASN A 60 -2.59 -12.55 3.78
C ASN A 60 -1.72 -12.72 2.52
N MET A 61 -0.85 -11.75 2.26
CA MET A 61 0.10 -11.84 1.16
C MET A 61 1.50 -11.49 1.63
N SER A 62 2.50 -12.02 0.94
CA SER A 62 3.90 -11.72 1.24
C SER A 62 4.30 -10.38 0.65
N LEU A 63 5.39 -9.80 1.15
CA LEU A 63 5.95 -8.59 0.55
C LEU A 63 6.36 -8.84 -0.90
N GLY A 64 6.90 -10.04 -1.20
CA GLY A 64 7.27 -10.39 -2.56
C GLY A 64 6.07 -10.38 -3.50
N GLU A 65 4.96 -10.96 -3.08
CA GLU A 65 3.73 -10.94 -3.86
C GLU A 65 3.21 -9.51 -4.08
N PHE A 66 3.25 -8.70 -3.03
CA PHE A 66 2.78 -7.33 -3.10
C PHE A 66 3.58 -6.52 -4.14
N PHE A 67 4.90 -6.64 -4.11
CA PHE A 67 5.78 -5.88 -4.99
C PHE A 67 5.96 -6.50 -6.37
N SER A 68 5.42 -7.69 -6.61
CA SER A 68 5.44 -8.35 -7.93
C SER A 68 4.35 -7.79 -8.83
N SER A 69 4.46 -6.52 -9.18
CA SER A 69 3.46 -5.82 -9.97
C SER A 69 4.16 -4.88 -10.93
N PRO A 70 3.66 -4.76 -12.20
CA PRO A 70 4.34 -3.96 -13.20
C PRO A 70 4.56 -2.50 -12.82
N GLU A 71 3.66 -1.91 -12.04
CA GLU A 71 3.79 -0.51 -11.67
C GLU A 71 5.04 -0.22 -10.86
N PHE A 72 5.59 -1.22 -10.16
CA PHE A 72 6.84 -1.03 -9.42
C PHE A 72 8.06 -1.08 -10.33
N ASP A 73 7.99 -1.89 -11.37
CA ASP A 73 9.10 -2.03 -12.33
C ASP A 73 9.23 -0.82 -13.24
N GLU A 74 8.15 -0.09 -13.43
CA GLU A 74 8.10 1.08 -14.30
C GLU A 74 8.47 2.38 -13.60
N LEU A 75 8.79 2.35 -12.32
CA LEU A 75 9.14 3.54 -11.57
C LEU A 75 10.47 4.12 -12.01
N GLU A 76 10.55 5.45 -12.02
CA GLU A 76 11.78 6.15 -12.32
C GLU A 76 12.76 5.99 -11.16
N GLN A 77 14.06 6.13 -11.46
CA GLN A 77 15.08 6.10 -10.42
C GLN A 77 14.91 7.26 -9.45
N GLU A 78 15.04 6.96 -8.16
CA GLU A 78 15.00 7.99 -7.11
C GLU A 78 16.36 8.65 -6.95
N ILE A 79 17.42 7.97 -7.40
CA ILE A 79 18.79 8.49 -7.36
C ILE A 79 19.04 9.24 -8.66
N CYS A 80 19.51 10.47 -8.56
CA CYS A 80 19.82 11.30 -9.73
C CYS A 80 21.31 11.32 -10.00
#